data_9b279529086646178d5385915175137d
#
_entry.id   9b279529086646178d5385915175137d
#
_cell.length_a   1.000
_cell.length_b   1.000
_cell.length_c   1.000
_cell.angle_alpha   90.00
_cell.angle_beta   90.00
_cell.angle_gamma   90.00
#
_symmetry.space_group_name_H-M   'P 1'
#
loop_
_entity.id
_entity.type
_entity.pdbx_description
1 polymer ?
#
loop_
_entity_poly.entity_id
_entity_poly.type
_entity_poly.pdbx_seq_one_letter_code
_entity_poly.pdbx_strand_id
1 'polypeptide(L)'
;MQTPTNFTARLISIVLASKLPFIILVLSMLAGIMALNYTPREEEPQIVVPMIDVVVNAPGVNVKQVERLVTTPLEKLLAQVNGVEHVYSITNNSQTRVTLRFHVGENREKALLNTYNKLHSNTNIVPAIVSNWRVQ
;
A
#
# COMPACT_ATOMS: atom_id res chain seq x y z
N MET A 1 -67.20 -10.57 -7.73
CA MET A 1 -66.02 -9.77 -7.29
C MET A 1 -66.17 -9.47 -5.83
N GLN A 2 -65.43 -10.17 -5.00
CA GLN A 2 -65.53 -9.94 -3.53
C GLN A 2 -64.78 -8.65 -3.21
N THR A 3 -65.50 -7.71 -2.63
CA THR A 3 -64.93 -6.47 -2.09
C THR A 3 -64.04 -6.83 -0.88
N PRO A 4 -62.81 -6.40 -0.85
CA PRO A 4 -61.90 -6.69 0.27
C PRO A 4 -62.42 -6.02 1.53
N THR A 5 -62.81 -6.83 2.52
CA THR A 5 -63.38 -6.38 3.79
C THR A 5 -62.34 -5.92 4.79
N ASN A 6 -61.06 -6.11 4.49
CA ASN A 6 -59.96 -5.75 5.36
C ASN A 6 -59.28 -4.45 4.90
N PHE A 7 -59.00 -3.55 5.84
CA PHE A 7 -58.32 -2.28 5.61
C PHE A 7 -57.02 -2.45 4.79
N THR A 8 -56.25 -3.50 5.06
CA THR A 8 -55.02 -3.85 4.34
C THR A 8 -55.28 -4.21 2.88
N ALA A 9 -56.32 -4.98 2.58
CA ALA A 9 -56.66 -5.37 1.20
C ALA A 9 -57.16 -4.15 0.39
N ARG A 10 -57.80 -3.18 1.02
CA ARG A 10 -58.24 -1.95 0.38
C ARG A 10 -57.07 -1.00 0.10
N LEU A 11 -56.10 -0.90 0.99
CA LEU A 11 -54.85 -0.17 0.76
C LEU A 11 -54.07 -0.78 -0.41
N ILE A 12 -53.93 -2.10 -0.42
CA ILE A 12 -53.20 -2.81 -1.48
C ILE A 12 -53.88 -2.61 -2.84
N SER A 13 -55.20 -2.66 -2.90
CA SER A 13 -55.94 -2.46 -4.15
C SER A 13 -55.80 -1.04 -4.70
N ILE A 14 -55.78 -0.02 -3.82
CA ILE A 14 -55.60 1.40 -4.19
C ILE A 14 -54.18 1.60 -4.72
N VAL A 15 -53.17 1.03 -4.07
CA VAL A 15 -51.78 1.14 -4.47
C VAL A 15 -51.54 0.43 -5.80
N LEU A 16 -52.05 -0.79 -5.99
CA LEU A 16 -51.92 -1.55 -7.23
C LEU A 16 -52.67 -0.96 -8.43
N ALA A 17 -53.83 -0.30 -8.18
CA ALA A 17 -54.61 0.37 -9.21
C ALA A 17 -54.03 1.74 -9.61
N SER A 18 -53.14 2.29 -8.82
CA SER A 18 -52.49 3.58 -9.07
C SER A 18 -51.20 3.41 -9.83
N LYS A 19 -50.64 4.51 -10.37
CA LYS A 19 -49.31 4.54 -10.98
C LYS A 19 -48.16 4.58 -9.94
N LEU A 20 -48.50 4.54 -8.65
CA LEU A 20 -47.56 4.57 -7.52
C LEU A 20 -46.48 3.48 -7.58
N PRO A 21 -46.81 2.20 -7.87
CA PRO A 21 -45.74 1.16 -7.94
C PRO A 21 -44.71 1.47 -8.99
N PHE A 22 -45.11 2.01 -10.15
CA PHE A 22 -44.19 2.37 -11.21
C PHE A 22 -43.27 3.55 -10.82
N ILE A 23 -43.84 4.57 -10.14
CA ILE A 23 -43.06 5.71 -9.64
C ILE A 23 -42.05 5.27 -8.59
N ILE A 24 -42.46 4.41 -7.65
CA ILE A 24 -41.55 3.88 -6.61
C ILE A 24 -40.43 3.07 -7.25
N LEU A 25 -40.72 2.27 -8.28
CA LEU A 25 -39.72 1.48 -8.99
C LEU A 25 -38.68 2.38 -9.67
N VAL A 26 -39.12 3.43 -10.36
CA VAL A 26 -38.19 4.39 -11.00
C VAL A 26 -37.38 5.13 -9.97
N LEU A 27 -38.01 5.56 -8.86
CA LEU A 27 -37.31 6.30 -7.80
C LEU A 27 -36.26 5.43 -7.10
N SER A 28 -36.59 4.15 -6.84
CA SER A 28 -35.63 3.21 -6.22
C SER A 28 -34.47 2.90 -7.14
N MET A 29 -34.72 2.80 -8.46
CA MET A 29 -33.66 2.59 -9.44
C MET A 29 -32.70 3.79 -9.52
N LEU A 30 -33.25 5.01 -9.53
CA LEU A 30 -32.45 6.23 -9.48
C LEU A 30 -31.63 6.35 -8.18
N ALA A 31 -32.27 6.06 -7.05
CA ALA A 31 -31.59 6.06 -5.74
C ALA A 31 -30.46 5.02 -5.70
N GLY A 32 -30.69 3.82 -6.27
CA GLY A 32 -29.67 2.79 -6.36
C GLY A 32 -28.46 3.22 -7.22
N ILE A 33 -28.69 3.87 -8.36
CA ILE A 33 -27.62 4.39 -9.21
C ILE A 33 -26.86 5.52 -8.47
N MET A 34 -27.56 6.41 -7.79
CA MET A 34 -26.91 7.45 -6.99
C MET A 34 -26.07 6.84 -5.86
N ALA A 35 -26.60 5.87 -5.13
CA ALA A 35 -25.88 5.19 -4.07
C ALA A 35 -24.58 4.56 -4.56
N LEU A 36 -24.60 3.90 -5.73
CA LEU A 36 -23.41 3.31 -6.34
C LEU A 36 -22.32 4.34 -6.68
N ASN A 37 -22.72 5.55 -7.08
CA ASN A 37 -21.78 6.63 -7.39
C ASN A 37 -21.20 7.32 -6.14
N TYR A 38 -21.99 7.39 -5.06
CA TYR A 38 -21.57 8.03 -3.82
C TYR A 38 -20.89 7.08 -2.83
N THR A 39 -21.05 5.77 -3.01
CA THR A 39 -20.38 4.81 -2.14
C THR A 39 -18.90 4.72 -2.53
N PRO A 40 -17.96 5.18 -1.69
CA PRO A 40 -16.54 5.02 -1.95
C PRO A 40 -16.22 3.53 -2.01
N ARG A 41 -15.63 3.09 -3.12
CA ARG A 41 -15.14 1.73 -3.29
C ARG A 41 -13.75 1.63 -2.66
N GLU A 42 -13.70 1.53 -1.37
CA GLU A 42 -12.47 1.13 -0.67
C GLU A 42 -12.45 -0.40 -0.64
N GLU A 43 -11.67 -1.00 -1.54
CA GLU A 43 -11.59 -2.45 -1.66
C GLU A 43 -10.91 -3.11 -0.46
N GLU A 44 -10.03 -2.40 0.25
CA GLU A 44 -9.39 -2.87 1.50
C GLU A 44 -8.85 -1.67 2.29
N PRO A 45 -8.78 -1.74 3.64
CA PRO A 45 -8.03 -0.75 4.40
C PRO A 45 -6.58 -0.81 3.90
N GLN A 46 -6.09 0.27 3.31
CA GLN A 46 -4.72 0.37 2.83
C GLN A 46 -3.77 0.27 4.03
N ILE A 47 -3.36 -0.95 4.34
CA ILE A 47 -2.26 -1.19 5.27
C ILE A 47 -0.99 -0.78 4.53
N VAL A 48 -0.64 0.50 4.62
CA VAL A 48 0.59 1.02 4.03
C VAL A 48 1.75 0.56 4.89
N VAL A 49 2.45 -0.46 4.41
CA VAL A 49 3.75 -0.87 4.94
C VAL A 49 4.81 -0.24 4.05
N PRO A 50 5.48 0.84 4.47
CA PRO A 50 6.51 1.43 3.64
C PRO A 50 7.68 0.45 3.46
N MET A 51 8.08 0.24 2.21
CA MET A 51 9.29 -0.48 1.85
C MET A 51 10.21 0.47 1.09
N ILE A 52 11.49 0.43 1.41
CA ILE A 52 12.53 1.25 0.79
C ILE A 52 13.65 0.33 0.33
N ASP A 53 13.98 0.43 -0.95
CA ASP A 53 15.07 -0.32 -1.57
C ASP A 53 16.31 0.55 -1.67
N VAL A 54 17.42 0.06 -1.13
CA VAL A 54 18.74 0.63 -1.31
C VAL A 54 19.52 -0.28 -2.26
N VAL A 55 19.78 0.23 -3.46
CA VAL A 55 20.49 -0.50 -4.51
C VAL A 55 21.89 0.02 -4.61
N VAL A 56 22.86 -0.87 -4.53
CA VAL A 56 24.30 -0.57 -4.57
C VAL A 56 24.97 -1.38 -5.68
N ASN A 57 25.68 -0.69 -6.56
CA ASN A 57 26.43 -1.32 -7.65
C ASN A 57 27.90 -1.47 -7.28
N ALA A 58 28.42 -2.69 -7.38
CA ALA A 58 29.83 -3.05 -7.12
C ALA A 58 30.37 -3.91 -8.28
N PRO A 59 30.60 -3.32 -9.45
CA PRO A 59 31.02 -4.07 -10.63
C PRO A 59 32.42 -4.68 -10.45
N GLY A 60 32.62 -5.90 -10.97
CA GLY A 60 33.90 -6.57 -10.98
C GLY A 60 34.33 -7.25 -9.67
N VAL A 61 33.41 -7.35 -8.70
CA VAL A 61 33.71 -7.98 -7.41
C VAL A 61 32.90 -9.30 -7.27
N ASN A 62 33.54 -10.30 -6.64
CA ASN A 62 32.86 -11.58 -6.39
C ASN A 62 31.73 -11.42 -5.37
N VAL A 63 30.61 -12.15 -5.55
CA VAL A 63 29.42 -12.13 -4.66
C VAL A 63 29.80 -12.21 -3.18
N LYS A 64 30.68 -13.14 -2.79
CA LYS A 64 31.11 -13.29 -1.39
C LYS A 64 31.86 -12.07 -0.85
N GLN A 65 32.57 -11.35 -1.70
CA GLN A 65 33.26 -10.12 -1.31
C GLN A 65 32.28 -8.97 -1.20
N VAL A 66 31.32 -8.84 -2.14
CA VAL A 66 30.25 -7.84 -2.06
C VAL A 66 29.42 -8.05 -0.80
N GLU A 67 29.03 -9.28 -0.50
CA GLU A 67 28.28 -9.62 0.70
C GLU A 67 29.04 -9.21 1.97
N ARG A 68 30.30 -9.56 2.09
CA ARG A 68 31.10 -9.30 3.28
C ARG A 68 31.46 -7.82 3.46
N LEU A 69 31.81 -7.13 2.36
CA LEU A 69 32.37 -5.76 2.41
C LEU A 69 31.29 -4.68 2.25
N VAL A 70 30.17 -4.99 1.59
CA VAL A 70 29.13 -4.02 1.28
C VAL A 70 27.81 -4.40 1.97
N THR A 71 27.28 -5.58 1.69
CA THR A 71 25.93 -5.96 2.12
C THR A 71 25.83 -6.05 3.64
N THR A 72 26.72 -6.79 4.30
CA THR A 72 26.68 -6.99 5.76
C THR A 72 26.85 -5.70 6.56
N PRO A 73 27.81 -4.80 6.25
CA PRO A 73 27.90 -3.51 6.92
C PRO A 73 26.68 -2.61 6.66
N LEU A 74 26.16 -2.65 5.42
CA LEU A 74 25.00 -1.85 5.04
C LEU A 74 23.71 -2.31 5.77
N GLU A 75 23.49 -3.61 5.89
CA GLU A 75 22.38 -4.18 6.67
C GLU A 75 22.44 -3.73 8.12
N LYS A 76 23.62 -3.81 8.75
CA LYS A 76 23.82 -3.39 10.15
C LYS A 76 23.56 -1.90 10.34
N LEU A 77 23.95 -1.08 9.37
CA LEU A 77 23.73 0.35 9.38
C LEU A 77 22.23 0.70 9.23
N LEU A 78 21.60 0.06 8.26
CA LEU A 78 20.20 0.31 7.91
C LEU A 78 19.22 -0.26 8.94
N ALA A 79 19.57 -1.34 9.63
CA ALA A 79 18.80 -1.86 10.74
C ALA A 79 18.69 -0.89 11.94
N GLN A 80 19.58 0.13 12.00
CA GLN A 80 19.54 1.16 13.03
C GLN A 80 18.65 2.36 12.66
N VAL A 81 18.02 2.36 11.50
CA VAL A 81 17.09 3.41 11.08
C VAL A 81 15.80 3.29 11.89
N ASN A 82 15.35 4.40 12.46
CA ASN A 82 14.13 4.42 13.26
C ASN A 82 12.91 3.99 12.43
N GLY A 83 12.12 3.08 12.97
CA GLY A 83 10.91 2.56 12.35
C GLY A 83 11.13 1.35 11.45
N VAL A 84 12.36 0.87 11.26
CA VAL A 84 12.65 -0.35 10.52
C VAL A 84 12.28 -1.57 11.37
N GLU A 85 11.45 -2.44 10.80
CA GLU A 85 11.02 -3.71 11.40
C GLU A 85 11.91 -4.86 10.94
N HIS A 86 12.16 -4.93 9.62
CA HIS A 86 12.98 -5.98 9.00
C HIS A 86 13.86 -5.42 7.89
N VAL A 87 15.03 -6.02 7.73
CA VAL A 87 15.97 -5.75 6.64
C VAL A 87 16.18 -7.04 5.85
N TYR A 88 16.01 -6.97 4.54
CA TYR A 88 16.25 -8.07 3.61
C TYR A 88 17.33 -7.66 2.62
N SER A 89 18.19 -8.58 2.21
CA SER A 89 19.17 -8.29 1.17
C SER A 89 19.24 -9.39 0.12
N ILE A 90 19.54 -8.98 -1.11
CA ILE A 90 19.82 -9.87 -2.22
C ILE A 90 21.09 -9.37 -2.89
N THR A 91 22.12 -10.22 -2.95
CA THR A 91 23.42 -9.90 -3.55
C THR A 91 23.65 -10.75 -4.80
N ASN A 92 23.98 -10.08 -5.90
CA ASN A 92 24.39 -10.66 -7.16
C ASN A 92 25.84 -10.25 -7.50
N ASN A 93 26.41 -10.78 -8.59
CA ASN A 93 27.80 -10.56 -8.98
C ASN A 93 28.22 -9.08 -9.15
N SER A 94 27.28 -8.15 -9.32
CA SER A 94 27.60 -6.74 -9.59
C SER A 94 26.73 -5.78 -8.80
N GLN A 95 25.79 -6.30 -8.02
CA GLN A 95 24.77 -5.47 -7.38
C GLN A 95 24.28 -6.10 -6.10
N THR A 96 24.08 -5.29 -5.08
CA THR A 96 23.30 -5.68 -3.89
C THR A 96 22.08 -4.78 -3.76
N ARG A 97 20.96 -5.38 -3.37
CA ARG A 97 19.75 -4.67 -3.01
C ARG A 97 19.43 -4.97 -1.56
N VAL A 98 19.30 -3.93 -0.77
CA VAL A 98 18.87 -4.02 0.62
C VAL A 98 17.50 -3.39 0.73
N THR A 99 16.50 -4.19 1.09
CA THR A 99 15.11 -3.77 1.26
C THR A 99 14.81 -3.58 2.73
N LEU A 100 14.40 -2.38 3.10
CA LEU A 100 13.96 -2.00 4.43
C LEU A 100 12.44 -2.10 4.49
N ARG A 101 11.92 -2.87 5.42
CA ARG A 101 10.50 -2.89 5.75
C ARG A 101 10.30 -2.13 7.05
N PHE A 102 9.42 -1.14 7.01
CA PHE A 102 9.07 -0.32 8.15
C PHE A 102 7.82 -0.84 8.86
N HIS A 103 7.59 -0.39 10.08
CA HIS A 103 6.36 -0.68 10.80
C HIS A 103 5.14 -0.13 10.09
N VAL A 104 4.02 -0.81 10.28
CA VAL A 104 2.72 -0.40 9.73
C VAL A 104 2.34 0.98 10.26
N GLY A 105 1.95 1.89 9.36
CA GLY A 105 1.53 3.25 9.71
C GLY A 105 2.66 4.28 9.76
N GLU A 106 3.93 3.88 9.51
CA GLU A 106 5.01 4.85 9.36
C GLU A 106 4.83 5.68 8.08
N ASN A 107 5.21 6.95 8.17
CA ASN A 107 5.17 7.85 7.02
C ASN A 107 6.33 7.53 6.07
N ARG A 108 6.00 7.19 4.80
CA ARG A 108 6.97 6.81 3.77
C ARG A 108 8.02 7.90 3.52
N GLU A 109 7.62 9.17 3.48
CA GLU A 109 8.54 10.29 3.21
C GLU A 109 9.55 10.44 4.36
N LYS A 110 9.08 10.34 5.60
CA LYS A 110 9.94 10.39 6.79
C LYS A 110 10.90 9.20 6.85
N ALA A 111 10.41 7.99 6.52
CA ALA A 111 11.22 6.80 6.42
C ALA A 111 12.31 6.93 5.36
N LEU A 112 11.96 7.46 4.18
CA LEU A 112 12.90 7.72 3.10
C LEU A 112 13.98 8.74 3.51
N LEU A 113 13.58 9.84 4.12
CA LEU A 113 14.48 10.88 4.60
C LEU A 113 15.44 10.36 5.67
N ASN A 114 14.94 9.58 6.64
CA ASN A 114 15.76 8.97 7.68
C ASN A 114 16.78 7.99 7.10
N THR A 115 16.37 7.17 6.14
CA THR A 115 17.25 6.23 5.44
C THR A 115 18.34 6.97 4.67
N TYR A 116 17.97 8.01 3.94
CA TYR A 116 18.90 8.84 3.18
C TYR A 116 19.92 9.52 4.10
N ASN A 117 19.47 10.15 5.17
CA ASN A 117 20.33 10.82 6.15
C ASN A 117 21.28 9.83 6.82
N LYS A 118 20.81 8.63 7.16
CA LYS A 118 21.65 7.60 7.79
C LYS A 118 22.75 7.14 6.85
N LEU A 119 22.45 6.91 5.57
CA LEU A 119 23.43 6.56 4.54
C LEU A 119 24.43 7.70 4.32
N HIS A 120 23.96 8.92 4.17
CA HIS A 120 24.81 10.08 3.87
C HIS A 120 25.73 10.41 5.03
N SER A 121 25.28 10.30 6.25
CA SER A 121 26.11 10.54 7.46
C SER A 121 27.16 9.47 7.69
N ASN A 122 27.04 8.30 7.06
CA ASN A 122 27.94 7.16 7.21
C ASN A 122 28.60 6.73 5.91
N THR A 123 28.86 7.65 5.02
CA THR A 123 29.48 7.40 3.70
C THR A 123 30.81 6.64 3.82
N ASN A 124 31.50 6.76 4.97
CA ASN A 124 32.77 6.06 5.25
C ASN A 124 32.61 4.52 5.38
N ILE A 125 31.40 4.03 5.62
CA ILE A 125 31.10 2.60 5.74
C ILE A 125 30.89 1.98 4.36
N VAL A 126 30.57 2.80 3.36
CA VAL A 126 30.43 2.36 1.97
C VAL A 126 31.81 2.31 1.33
N PRO A 127 32.37 1.13 1.02
CA PRO A 127 33.71 1.01 0.45
C PRO A 127 33.81 1.75 -0.87
N ALA A 128 35.02 2.18 -1.23
CA ALA A 128 35.34 2.83 -2.51
C ALA A 128 35.02 1.94 -3.75
N ILE A 129 34.71 0.67 -3.54
CA ILE A 129 34.30 -0.31 -4.56
C ILE A 129 32.87 -0.01 -5.08
N VAL A 130 32.07 0.74 -4.33
CA VAL A 130 30.70 1.13 -4.70
C VAL A 130 30.77 2.28 -5.69
N SER A 131 30.37 2.01 -6.92
CA SER A 131 30.38 3.03 -7.98
C SER A 131 29.16 3.94 -7.95
N ASN A 132 28.01 3.43 -7.47
CA ASN A 132 26.77 4.19 -7.36
C ASN A 132 25.79 3.51 -6.40
N TRP A 133 25.02 4.31 -5.68
CA TRP A 133 23.92 3.82 -4.85
C TRP A 133 22.65 4.64 -5.09
N ARG A 134 21.49 4.01 -5.00
CA ARG A 134 20.19 4.61 -5.23
C ARG A 134 19.22 4.14 -4.16
N VAL A 135 18.43 5.07 -3.64
CA VAL A 135 17.31 4.82 -2.71
C VAL A 135 16.02 5.02 -3.49
N GLN A 136 15.11 4.03 -3.42
CA GLN A 136 13.82 4.06 -4.12
C GLN A 136 12.67 3.75 -3.15
#